data_4cc24ae8117e14bde3a02345e7cadc6b
#
_entry.id   4cc24ae8117e14bde3a02345e7cadc6b
#
_cell.length_a   1.000
_cell.length_b   1.000
_cell.length_c   1.000
_cell.angle_alpha   90.00
_cell.angle_beta   90.00
_cell.angle_gamma   90.00
#
_symmetry.space_group_name_H-M   'P 1'
#
loop_
_entity.id
_entity.type
_entity.pdbx_description
1 polymer ?
#
loop_
_entity_poly.entity_id
_entity_poly.type
_entity_poly.pdbx_seq_one_letter_code
_entity_poly.pdbx_strand_id
1 'polypeptide(L)'
;MKSKSTTADPDAAASPRARQLIGESTSCADDYDSPLDDLDEDYLSLIQSGKACIGAPIYFFFRLGTADLLNPSRLVNLDEVARIANRYGLSVRVIGAADSATGTDSINDRLSLSRADYIARELAQRGIPTGNITATHTGGIDDYTPDEANRHTRLLLFFNSPEHPQ
;
A
#
# COMPACT_ATOMS: atom_id res chain seq x y z
N MET A 1 -13.77 12.49 20.62
CA MET A 1 -13.67 12.14 20.56
C MET A 1 -13.49 11.70 20.18
N LYS A 2 -12.98 11.54 20.01
CA LYS A 2 -12.69 10.90 19.83
C LYS A 2 -12.44 10.54 19.15
N SER A 3 -12.12 10.52 18.78
CA SER A 3 -11.85 10.05 18.28
C SER A 3 -11.61 9.75 17.69
N LYS A 4 -11.44 9.80 17.60
CA LYS A 4 -11.23 9.34 17.28
C LYS A 4 -11.21 8.94 16.57
N SER A 5 -11.06 8.94 16.40
CA SER A 5 -10.91 8.42 15.96
C SER A 5 -10.91 8.00 15.30
N THR A 6 -10.89 8.07 15.13
CA THR A 6 -10.78 7.57 14.76
C THR A 6 -11.01 7.03 14.20
N THR A 7 -10.77 7.10 14.15
CA THR A 7 -10.95 6.46 13.90
C THR A 7 -11.64 5.77 13.43
N ALA A 8 -12.32 6.04 13.65
CA ALA A 8 -13.04 4.99 13.26
C ALA A 8 -13.01 4.63 11.90
N ASP A 9 -12.36 5.24 11.37
CA ASP A 9 -11.78 4.83 10.21
C ASP A 9 -11.39 3.40 10.38
N PRO A 10 -11.89 2.52 9.57
CA PRO A 10 -11.46 1.15 9.63
C PRO A 10 -9.98 1.01 9.50
N ASP A 11 -9.39 1.93 8.80
CA ASP A 11 -7.96 1.87 8.67
C ASP A 11 -7.29 2.28 9.92
N ALA A 12 -7.90 3.19 10.59
CA ALA A 12 -7.37 3.54 11.87
C ALA A 12 -7.58 2.38 12.80
N ALA A 13 -8.64 1.67 12.57
CA ALA A 13 -8.79 0.48 13.34
C ALA A 13 -7.67 -0.45 13.03
N ALA A 14 -7.10 -0.30 11.90
CA ALA A 14 -5.85 -0.94 11.68
C ALA A 14 -4.98 -0.51 12.80
N SER A 15 -4.55 -1.42 13.50
CA SER A 15 -3.93 -1.19 14.76
C SER A 15 -2.77 -0.23 14.68
N PRO A 16 -2.50 0.47 15.75
CA PRO A 16 -1.27 1.23 15.85
C PRO A 16 -0.05 0.37 15.60
N ARG A 17 -0.17 -0.92 15.89
CA ARG A 17 0.91 -1.83 15.61
C ARG A 17 1.22 -1.93 14.12
N ALA A 18 0.19 -2.01 13.29
CA ALA A 18 0.41 -2.09 11.85
C ALA A 18 1.09 -0.83 11.34
N ARG A 19 0.66 0.31 11.82
CA ARG A 19 1.26 1.55 11.42
C ARG A 19 2.72 1.63 11.86
N GLN A 20 2.99 1.16 13.05
CA GLN A 20 4.34 1.16 13.58
C GLN A 20 5.26 0.29 12.74
N LEU A 21 4.80 -0.90 12.37
CA LEU A 21 5.59 -1.80 11.53
C LEU A 21 5.88 -1.16 10.18
N ILE A 22 4.88 -0.50 9.61
CA ILE A 22 5.05 0.15 8.34
C ILE A 22 6.10 1.25 8.45
N GLY A 23 6.03 2.04 9.51
CA GLY A 23 6.99 3.10 9.71
C GLY A 23 8.40 2.58 9.78
N GLU A 24 8.58 1.45 10.44
CA GLU A 24 9.92 0.87 10.57
C GLU A 24 10.43 0.34 9.25
N SER A 25 9.57 -0.28 8.48
CA SER A 25 10.03 -1.04 7.33
C SER A 25 10.17 -0.21 6.09
N THR A 26 9.46 0.87 5.98
CA THR A 26 9.33 1.52 4.68
C THR A 26 9.93 2.90 4.62
N SER A 27 10.34 3.46 5.70
CA SER A 27 10.78 4.84 5.71
C SER A 27 9.70 5.80 5.25
N CYS A 28 8.46 5.36 5.20
CA CYS A 28 7.36 6.27 4.88
C CYS A 28 7.07 7.09 6.11
N ALA A 29 7.01 8.38 5.93
CA ALA A 29 6.66 9.25 7.03
C ALA A 29 5.19 9.07 7.32
N ASP A 30 4.86 8.85 8.56
CA ASP A 30 3.49 8.82 8.98
C ASP A 30 3.19 9.93 9.98
N ASP A 31 4.17 10.74 10.27
CA ASP A 31 4.01 11.84 11.19
C ASP A 31 3.66 13.08 10.39
N TYR A 32 2.46 13.08 9.87
CA TYR A 32 2.01 14.17 9.02
C TYR A 32 1.68 15.41 9.80
N ASP A 33 1.72 15.34 11.12
CA ASP A 33 1.49 16.52 11.95
C ASP A 33 2.69 17.45 11.93
N SER A 34 3.84 16.94 11.52
CA SER A 34 5.04 17.76 11.48
C SER A 34 5.00 18.71 10.30
N PRO A 35 5.39 19.96 10.49
CA PRO A 35 5.56 20.85 9.36
C PRO A 35 6.56 20.32 8.37
N LEU A 36 6.39 20.67 7.12
CA LEU A 36 7.27 20.17 6.06
C LEU A 36 8.72 20.60 6.28
N ASP A 37 8.89 21.76 6.88
CA ASP A 37 10.25 22.26 7.11
C ASP A 37 10.96 21.53 8.25
N ASP A 38 10.22 20.72 9.02
CA ASP A 38 10.82 19.86 10.02
C ASP A 38 11.21 18.50 9.47
N LEU A 39 10.95 18.25 8.19
CA LEU A 39 11.35 16.98 7.61
C LEU A 39 12.86 16.90 7.50
N ASP A 40 13.37 15.75 7.87
CA ASP A 40 14.78 15.46 7.76
C ASP A 40 15.20 15.56 6.28
N GLU A 41 16.27 16.30 6.03
CA GLU A 41 16.80 16.44 4.68
C GLU A 41 17.15 15.08 4.07
N ASP A 42 17.60 14.16 4.91
CA ASP A 42 17.91 12.82 4.43
C ASP A 42 16.65 12.11 3.93
N TYR A 43 15.55 12.28 4.64
CA TYR A 43 14.29 11.68 4.24
C TYR A 43 13.79 12.30 2.94
N LEU A 44 13.87 13.62 2.81
CA LEU A 44 13.48 14.28 1.58
C LEU A 44 14.32 13.81 0.40
N SER A 45 15.60 13.63 0.62
CA SER A 45 16.50 13.14 -0.42
C SER A 45 16.10 11.73 -0.84
N LEU A 46 15.73 10.88 0.11
CA LEU A 46 15.29 9.53 -0.19
C LEU A 46 14.00 9.54 -1.00
N ILE A 47 13.06 10.42 -0.65
CA ILE A 47 11.81 10.53 -1.42
C ILE A 47 12.11 10.99 -2.84
N GLN A 48 12.91 12.04 -2.99
CA GLN A 48 13.18 12.62 -4.29
C GLN A 48 13.94 11.67 -5.20
N SER A 49 14.77 10.81 -4.62
CA SER A 49 15.51 9.81 -5.40
C SER A 49 14.68 8.56 -5.69
N GLY A 50 13.47 8.48 -5.17
CA GLY A 50 12.63 7.31 -5.37
C GLY A 50 12.97 6.14 -4.47
N LYS A 51 13.77 6.35 -3.45
CA LYS A 51 14.17 5.28 -2.53
C LYS A 51 13.23 5.14 -1.35
N ALA A 52 12.45 6.17 -1.07
CA ALA A 52 11.44 6.11 -0.02
C ALA A 52 10.08 6.42 -0.61
N CYS A 53 9.04 5.86 -0.03
CA CYS A 53 7.69 6.09 -0.52
C CYS A 53 7.18 7.46 -0.06
N ILE A 54 6.21 7.95 -0.80
CA ILE A 54 5.57 9.23 -0.54
C ILE A 54 4.36 8.95 0.35
N GLY A 55 4.37 9.48 1.55
CA GLY A 55 3.25 9.32 2.46
C GLY A 55 3.13 7.91 3.01
N ALA A 56 1.97 7.57 3.50
CA ALA A 56 1.69 6.28 4.10
C ALA A 56 1.16 5.30 3.06
N PRO A 57 1.40 4.01 3.25
CA PRO A 57 0.81 3.00 2.36
C PRO A 57 -0.70 3.00 2.44
N ILE A 58 -1.33 2.61 1.35
CA ILE A 58 -2.78 2.47 1.27
C ILE A 58 -3.11 0.99 1.21
N TYR A 59 -4.04 0.53 2.04
CA TYR A 59 -4.39 -0.87 2.16
C TYR A 59 -5.74 -1.16 1.57
N PHE A 60 -5.84 -2.29 0.88
CA PHE A 60 -7.11 -2.85 0.40
C PHE A 60 -7.22 -4.27 0.94
N PHE A 61 -8.30 -4.57 1.62
CA PHE A 61 -8.47 -5.87 2.28
C PHE A 61 -9.37 -6.78 1.46
N PHE A 62 -9.12 -8.08 1.58
CA PHE A 62 -9.76 -9.08 0.75
C PHE A 62 -10.47 -10.13 1.61
N ARG A 63 -11.45 -10.79 1.01
CA ARG A 63 -12.17 -11.88 1.66
C ARG A 63 -11.28 -13.11 1.74
N LEU A 64 -11.57 -13.95 2.72
CA LEU A 64 -10.82 -15.17 2.94
C LEU A 64 -10.75 -16.00 1.67
N GLY A 65 -9.55 -16.40 1.31
CA GLY A 65 -9.32 -17.31 0.20
C GLY A 65 -9.62 -16.76 -1.17
N THR A 66 -9.82 -15.46 -1.30
CA THR A 66 -10.19 -14.86 -2.59
C THR A 66 -9.37 -13.62 -2.87
N ALA A 67 -9.46 -13.16 -4.12
CA ALA A 67 -8.98 -11.85 -4.52
C ALA A 67 -10.16 -10.88 -4.68
N ASP A 68 -11.23 -11.10 -3.93
CA ASP A 68 -12.40 -10.22 -3.91
C ASP A 68 -12.28 -9.25 -2.74
N LEU A 69 -12.47 -7.99 -3.02
CA LEU A 69 -12.35 -6.97 -1.99
C LEU A 69 -13.42 -7.14 -0.91
N LEU A 70 -13.00 -6.97 0.32
CA LEU A 70 -13.93 -6.96 1.43
C LEU A 70 -14.90 -5.79 1.30
N ASN A 71 -14.41 -4.67 0.82
CA ASN A 71 -15.22 -3.47 0.63
C ASN A 71 -14.92 -2.86 -0.74
N PRO A 72 -15.66 -3.30 -1.80
CA PRO A 72 -15.37 -2.81 -3.15
C PRO A 72 -15.52 -1.31 -3.34
N SER A 73 -16.29 -0.64 -2.48
CA SER A 73 -16.46 0.80 -2.63
C SER A 73 -15.15 1.55 -2.40
N ARG A 74 -14.18 0.90 -1.78
CA ARG A 74 -12.88 1.54 -1.56
C ARG A 74 -12.06 1.68 -2.84
N LEU A 75 -12.49 1.05 -3.94
CA LEU A 75 -11.83 1.25 -5.22
C LEU A 75 -11.85 2.72 -5.67
N VAL A 76 -12.78 3.50 -5.14
CA VAL A 76 -12.81 4.93 -5.47
C VAL A 76 -11.50 5.62 -5.06
N ASN A 77 -10.83 5.11 -4.06
CA ASN A 77 -9.54 5.67 -3.63
C ASN A 77 -8.48 5.56 -4.73
N LEU A 78 -8.62 4.59 -5.61
CA LEU A 78 -7.69 4.45 -6.72
C LEU A 78 -7.84 5.54 -7.77
N ASP A 79 -9.01 6.17 -7.84
CA ASP A 79 -9.20 7.30 -8.76
C ASP A 79 -8.27 8.44 -8.36
N GLU A 80 -8.17 8.71 -7.07
CA GLU A 80 -7.32 9.77 -6.58
C GLU A 80 -5.84 9.39 -6.72
N VAL A 81 -5.51 8.13 -6.43
CA VAL A 81 -4.13 7.65 -6.62
C VAL A 81 -3.72 7.83 -8.07
N ALA A 82 -4.58 7.44 -9.01
CA ALA A 82 -4.28 7.55 -10.42
C ALA A 82 -4.11 9.02 -10.84
N ARG A 83 -4.97 9.89 -10.31
CA ARG A 83 -4.87 11.31 -10.63
C ARG A 83 -3.53 11.87 -10.19
N ILE A 84 -3.13 11.57 -8.96
CA ILE A 84 -1.88 12.07 -8.40
C ILE A 84 -0.68 11.46 -9.12
N ALA A 85 -0.71 10.15 -9.31
CA ALA A 85 0.41 9.45 -9.95
C ALA A 85 0.64 9.96 -11.36
N ASN A 86 -0.45 10.18 -12.12
CA ASN A 86 -0.32 10.68 -13.48
C ASN A 86 0.13 12.14 -13.51
N ARG A 87 -0.37 12.94 -12.57
CA ARG A 87 0.00 14.36 -12.55
C ARG A 87 1.50 14.55 -12.29
N TYR A 88 2.06 13.75 -11.39
CA TYR A 88 3.45 13.92 -10.97
C TYR A 88 4.39 12.86 -11.53
N GLY A 89 3.88 11.98 -12.40
CA GLY A 89 4.73 10.94 -12.99
C GLY A 89 5.26 9.95 -11.99
N LEU A 90 4.43 9.53 -11.04
CA LEU A 90 4.87 8.66 -9.95
C LEU A 90 4.83 7.20 -10.36
N SER A 91 5.67 6.40 -9.71
CA SER A 91 5.59 4.94 -9.77
C SER A 91 4.72 4.44 -8.64
N VAL A 92 3.98 3.37 -8.90
CA VAL A 92 3.11 2.74 -7.92
C VAL A 92 3.60 1.31 -7.71
N ARG A 93 3.82 0.96 -6.47
CA ARG A 93 4.19 -0.41 -6.12
C ARG A 93 3.03 -1.04 -5.36
N VAL A 94 2.60 -2.22 -5.82
CA VAL A 94 1.48 -2.94 -5.24
C VAL A 94 2.01 -4.26 -4.70
N ILE A 95 1.80 -4.52 -3.41
CA ILE A 95 2.32 -5.70 -2.76
C ILE A 95 1.16 -6.48 -2.18
N GLY A 96 0.91 -7.67 -2.70
CA GLY A 96 -0.17 -8.52 -2.23
C GLY A 96 0.28 -9.42 -1.10
N ALA A 97 -0.63 -9.74 -0.20
CA ALA A 97 -0.37 -10.61 0.94
C ALA A 97 -1.55 -11.54 1.17
N ALA A 98 -1.26 -12.70 1.73
CA ALA A 98 -2.25 -13.67 2.15
C ALA A 98 -2.00 -14.01 3.61
N ASP A 99 -3.02 -14.52 4.25
CA ASP A 99 -2.99 -14.92 5.65
C ASP A 99 -2.33 -16.29 5.75
N SER A 100 -1.24 -16.40 6.48
CA SER A 100 -0.51 -17.67 6.60
C SER A 100 -1.23 -18.69 7.48
N ALA A 101 -2.23 -18.26 8.23
CA ALA A 101 -2.99 -19.19 9.09
C ALA A 101 -3.88 -20.11 8.28
N THR A 102 -4.11 -19.81 7.01
CA THR A 102 -4.95 -20.63 6.15
C THR A 102 -4.22 -20.94 4.86
N GLY A 103 -4.55 -22.08 4.25
CA GLY A 103 -3.97 -22.48 2.98
C GLY A 103 -2.57 -23.01 3.11
N THR A 104 -1.99 -23.38 1.98
CA THR A 104 -0.61 -23.82 1.89
C THR A 104 0.25 -22.68 1.34
N ASP A 105 1.57 -22.82 1.42
CA ASP A 105 2.47 -21.81 0.89
C ASP A 105 2.21 -21.55 -0.59
N SER A 106 2.02 -22.62 -1.37
CA SER A 106 1.77 -22.49 -2.80
C SER A 106 0.47 -21.75 -3.08
N ILE A 107 -0.58 -22.06 -2.31
CA ILE A 107 -1.87 -21.37 -2.45
C ILE A 107 -1.73 -19.91 -2.07
N ASN A 108 -1.02 -19.64 -0.98
CA ASN A 108 -0.85 -18.27 -0.51
C ASN A 108 -0.01 -17.43 -1.45
N ASP A 109 1.00 -18.03 -2.09
CA ASP A 109 1.77 -17.32 -3.10
C ASP A 109 0.88 -16.89 -4.26
N ARG A 110 0.07 -17.82 -4.78
CA ARG A 110 -0.80 -17.50 -5.89
C ARG A 110 -1.88 -16.49 -5.51
N LEU A 111 -2.40 -16.64 -4.31
CA LEU A 111 -3.46 -15.76 -3.83
C LEU A 111 -2.93 -14.35 -3.64
N SER A 112 -1.78 -14.22 -3.01
CA SER A 112 -1.19 -12.89 -2.80
C SER A 112 -0.86 -12.21 -4.12
N LEU A 113 -0.35 -12.98 -5.09
CA LEU A 113 -0.10 -12.43 -6.42
C LEU A 113 -1.39 -12.00 -7.10
N SER A 114 -2.44 -12.81 -7.02
CA SER A 114 -3.73 -12.46 -7.61
C SER A 114 -4.29 -11.17 -7.04
N ARG A 115 -4.11 -10.96 -5.75
CA ARG A 115 -4.56 -9.74 -5.09
C ARG A 115 -3.77 -8.53 -5.59
N ALA A 116 -2.46 -8.68 -5.74
CA ALA A 116 -1.65 -7.60 -6.28
C ALA A 116 -2.04 -7.29 -7.71
N ASP A 117 -2.21 -8.32 -8.53
CA ASP A 117 -2.59 -8.15 -9.94
C ASP A 117 -3.94 -7.48 -10.07
N TYR A 118 -4.87 -7.81 -9.20
CA TYR A 118 -6.20 -7.20 -9.26
C TYR A 118 -6.10 -5.69 -9.09
N ILE A 119 -5.38 -5.24 -8.07
CA ILE A 119 -5.24 -3.80 -7.84
C ILE A 119 -4.41 -3.15 -8.96
N ALA A 120 -3.38 -3.83 -9.44
CA ALA A 120 -2.57 -3.31 -10.54
C ALA A 120 -3.40 -3.08 -11.79
N ARG A 121 -4.29 -4.03 -12.11
CA ARG A 121 -5.19 -3.86 -13.27
C ARG A 121 -6.15 -2.70 -13.08
N GLU A 122 -6.66 -2.54 -11.86
CA GLU A 122 -7.56 -1.41 -11.58
C GLU A 122 -6.82 -0.08 -11.75
N LEU A 123 -5.56 -0.01 -11.38
CA LEU A 123 -4.76 1.19 -11.58
C LEU A 123 -4.51 1.45 -13.05
N ALA A 124 -4.20 0.40 -13.82
CA ALA A 124 -3.96 0.54 -15.26
C ALA A 124 -5.23 1.01 -15.98
N GLN A 125 -6.38 0.52 -15.55
CA GLN A 125 -7.65 0.95 -16.13
C GLN A 125 -7.93 2.43 -15.88
N ARG A 126 -7.33 2.98 -14.84
CA ARG A 126 -7.49 4.39 -14.50
C ARG A 126 -6.42 5.26 -15.12
N GLY A 127 -5.62 4.70 -16.02
CA GLY A 127 -4.72 5.47 -16.84
C GLY A 127 -3.29 5.56 -16.37
N ILE A 128 -2.90 4.82 -15.34
CA ILE A 128 -1.48 4.79 -14.97
C ILE A 128 -0.76 3.86 -15.95
N PRO A 129 0.32 4.34 -16.59
CA PRO A 129 1.06 3.49 -17.51
C PRO A 129 1.56 2.23 -16.80
N THR A 130 1.46 1.08 -17.50
CA THR A 130 1.87 -0.19 -16.88
C THR A 130 3.33 -0.21 -16.49
N GLY A 131 4.17 0.54 -17.20
CA GLY A 131 5.58 0.65 -16.83
C GLY A 131 5.80 1.35 -15.50
N ASN A 132 4.81 2.07 -15.01
CA ASN A 132 4.89 2.74 -13.71
C ASN A 132 4.22 1.95 -12.60
N ILE A 133 3.73 0.75 -12.88
CA ILE A 133 3.09 -0.10 -11.89
C ILE A 133 3.93 -1.35 -11.70
N THR A 134 4.31 -1.64 -10.47
CA THR A 134 5.02 -2.87 -10.12
C THR A 134 4.16 -3.67 -9.15
N ALA A 135 3.84 -4.90 -9.52
CA ALA A 135 3.05 -5.79 -8.66
C ALA A 135 3.95 -6.90 -8.15
N THR A 136 4.00 -7.06 -6.84
CA THR A 136 4.75 -8.13 -6.19
C THR A 136 3.87 -8.76 -5.13
N HIS A 137 4.35 -9.83 -4.53
CA HIS A 137 3.59 -10.54 -3.50
C HIS A 137 4.54 -11.07 -2.43
N THR A 138 4.01 -11.27 -1.24
CA THR A 138 4.77 -11.77 -0.11
C THR A 138 4.40 -13.20 0.25
N GLY A 139 3.33 -13.75 -0.34
CA GLY A 139 2.82 -15.03 0.09
C GLY A 139 2.05 -14.90 1.41
N GLY A 140 2.09 -15.94 2.21
CA GLY A 140 1.42 -15.93 3.50
C GLY A 140 2.21 -15.17 4.54
N ILE A 141 1.53 -14.32 5.28
CA ILE A 141 2.14 -13.54 6.37
C ILE A 141 1.29 -13.65 7.62
N ASP A 142 1.89 -13.34 8.75
CA ASP A 142 1.18 -13.25 10.03
C ASP A 142 1.62 -12.01 10.80
N ASP A 143 1.92 -10.95 10.05
CA ASP A 143 2.49 -9.73 10.63
C ASP A 143 1.48 -8.93 11.43
N TYR A 144 0.19 -9.14 11.19
CA TYR A 144 -0.86 -8.31 11.76
C TYR A 144 -1.88 -9.15 12.52
N THR A 145 -2.56 -8.49 13.43
CA THR A 145 -3.64 -9.08 14.22
C THR A 145 -4.86 -8.18 14.09
N PRO A 146 -6.03 -8.73 13.81
CA PRO A 146 -6.36 -10.15 13.64
C PRO A 146 -5.92 -10.69 12.28
N ASP A 147 -6.10 -12.00 12.07
CA ASP A 147 -5.65 -12.67 10.85
C ASP A 147 -6.18 -12.02 9.60
N GLU A 148 -7.39 -11.48 9.63
CA GLU A 148 -8.00 -10.82 8.50
C GLU A 148 -7.16 -9.66 7.98
N ALA A 149 -6.38 -9.04 8.85
CA ALA A 149 -5.55 -7.91 8.46
C ALA A 149 -4.38 -8.33 7.56
N ASN A 150 -4.10 -9.63 7.47
CA ASN A 150 -3.06 -10.14 6.58
C ASN A 150 -3.56 -10.41 5.17
N ARG A 151 -4.87 -10.27 4.92
CA ARG A 151 -5.47 -10.52 3.62
C ARG A 151 -5.60 -9.20 2.87
N HIS A 152 -4.47 -8.68 2.40
CA HIS A 152 -4.49 -7.32 1.87
C HIS A 152 -3.57 -7.13 0.68
N THR A 153 -3.71 -5.96 0.08
CA THR A 153 -2.75 -5.41 -0.85
C THR A 153 -2.32 -4.06 -0.30
N ARG A 154 -1.04 -3.82 -0.34
CA ARG A 154 -0.43 -2.58 0.12
C ARG A 154 0.05 -1.81 -1.10
N LEU A 155 -0.32 -0.54 -1.17
CA LEU A 155 -0.01 0.30 -2.31
C LEU A 155 0.89 1.44 -1.85
N LEU A 156 2.02 1.60 -2.53
CA LEU A 156 3.03 2.60 -2.21
C LEU A 156 3.30 3.47 -3.42
N LEU A 157 3.50 4.76 -3.20
CA LEU A 157 3.83 5.71 -4.25
C LEU A 157 5.27 6.15 -4.13
N PHE A 158 5.96 6.24 -5.26
CA PHE A 158 7.35 6.66 -5.31
C PHE A 158 7.57 7.66 -6.44
N PHE A 159 8.51 8.57 -6.25
CA PHE A 159 9.02 9.33 -7.37
C PHE A 159 9.85 8.40 -8.25
N ASN A 160 9.78 8.59 -9.54
CA ASN A 160 10.64 7.85 -10.46
C ASN A 160 12.06 8.31 -10.26
N SER A 161 12.95 7.36 -10.06
CA SER A 161 14.36 7.69 -9.93
C SER A 161 14.91 8.13 -11.27
N PRO A 162 15.74 9.17 -11.29
CA PRO A 162 16.42 9.54 -12.54
C PRO A 162 17.27 8.43 -13.11
N GLU A 163 17.67 7.48 -12.28
CA GLU A 163 18.47 6.34 -12.72
C GLU A 163 17.65 5.28 -13.42
N HIS A 164 16.33 5.35 -13.26
CA HIS A 164 15.43 4.36 -13.87
C HIS A 164 14.25 5.09 -14.50
N PRO A 165 14.52 5.90 -15.52
CA PRO A 165 13.45 6.64 -16.17
C PRO A 165 12.48 5.69 -16.84
N GLN A 166 11.22 6.06 -16.85
CA GLN A 166 10.17 5.27 -17.48
C GLN A 166 9.94 5.70 -18.92
#